data_e277845e62c5ced919e5df63da337349
#
_entry.id   e277845e62c5ced919e5df63da337349
#
_cell.length_a   1.000
_cell.length_b   1.000
_cell.length_c   1.000
_cell.angle_alpha   90.00
_cell.angle_beta   90.00
_cell.angle_gamma   90.00
#
_symmetry.space_group_name_H-M   'P 1'
#
loop_
_entity.id
_entity.type
_entity.pdbx_description
1 polymer ?
#
loop_
_entity_poly.entity_id
_entity_poly.type
_entity_poly.pdbx_seq_one_letter_code
_entity_poly.pdbx_strand_id
1 'polypeptide(L)'
;SITYTELKGDIQMFNVDFAYVPERIVLRDVSLYAKPGQKIAFVGSTGAGKTTITNLINRFYDIADGKIRYDGININKIKKADLRRSLGIVLQDTNLFTGTIMENIRYGRLDATDEECIEAAKLAYADEFISKLPDGYNTMLIADGANLSQGQRQLLSIARAAVADAPVM
;
A
#
# COMPACT_ATOMS: atom_id res chain seq x y z
N SER A 1 26.27 0.12 12.68
CA SER A 1 25.86 -1.28 12.69
C SER A 1 24.45 -1.41 12.13
N ILE A 2 24.28 -2.31 11.18
CA ILE A 2 22.97 -2.63 10.63
C ILE A 2 22.40 -3.74 11.51
N THR A 3 21.27 -3.48 12.15
CA THR A 3 20.56 -4.48 12.94
C THR A 3 19.45 -5.05 12.08
N TYR A 4 19.45 -6.34 11.87
CA TYR A 4 18.38 -7.04 11.19
C TYR A 4 17.35 -7.51 12.22
N THR A 5 16.09 -7.11 12.04
CA THR A 5 14.96 -7.55 12.86
C THR A 5 13.92 -8.22 11.97
N GLU A 6 13.51 -9.43 12.34
CA GLU A 6 12.40 -10.09 11.65
C GLU A 6 11.08 -9.41 12.02
N LEU A 7 10.31 -9.02 11.01
CA LEU A 7 9.01 -8.38 11.21
C LEU A 7 7.93 -9.46 11.35
N LYS A 8 7.20 -9.45 12.46
CA LYS A 8 6.18 -10.44 12.81
C LYS A 8 4.76 -10.01 12.48
N GLY A 9 4.51 -8.71 12.32
CA GLY A 9 3.23 -8.17 11.92
C GLY A 9 2.38 -7.57 13.03
N ASP A 10 2.97 -7.23 14.17
CA ASP A 10 2.28 -6.50 15.24
C ASP A 10 2.17 -5.01 14.88
N ILE A 11 0.95 -4.51 14.68
CA ILE A 11 0.70 -3.12 14.27
C ILE A 11 -0.01 -2.38 15.39
N GLN A 12 0.47 -1.20 15.73
CA GLN A 12 -0.13 -0.29 16.69
C GLN A 12 -0.23 1.12 16.12
N MET A 13 -1.42 1.71 16.19
CA MET A 13 -1.65 3.12 15.91
C MET A 13 -2.05 3.83 17.19
N PHE A 14 -1.47 5.00 17.43
CA PHE A 14 -1.73 5.80 18.64
C PHE A 14 -2.14 7.21 18.25
N ASN A 15 -3.37 7.59 18.54
CA ASN A 15 -3.90 8.96 18.40
C ASN A 15 -3.57 9.58 17.03
N VAL A 16 -3.83 8.85 15.96
CA VAL A 16 -3.50 9.26 14.60
C VAL A 16 -4.58 10.16 14.03
N ASP A 17 -4.19 11.37 13.63
CA ASP A 17 -4.98 12.27 12.80
C ASP A 17 -4.40 12.30 11.40
N PHE A 18 -5.26 12.33 10.41
CA PHE A 18 -4.81 12.41 9.03
C PHE A 18 -5.82 13.11 8.12
N ALA A 19 -5.29 13.94 7.22
CA ALA A 19 -6.01 14.55 6.13
C ALA A 19 -5.14 14.54 4.87
N TYR A 20 -5.72 14.20 3.71
CA TYR A 20 -5.02 14.34 2.42
C TYR A 20 -4.85 15.80 2.03
N VAL A 21 -5.84 16.61 2.35
CA VAL A 21 -5.82 18.08 2.20
C VAL A 21 -6.25 18.70 3.53
N PRO A 22 -5.72 19.89 3.90
CA PRO A 22 -5.98 20.47 5.22
C PRO A 22 -7.46 20.67 5.55
N GLU A 23 -8.30 20.89 4.53
CA GLU A 23 -9.72 21.18 4.69
C GLU A 23 -10.58 19.94 4.95
N ARG A 24 -10.04 18.74 4.72
CA ARG A 24 -10.81 17.50 4.84
C ARG A 24 -10.07 16.46 5.66
N ILE A 25 -10.38 16.43 6.94
CA ILE A 25 -9.85 15.43 7.87
C ILE A 25 -10.57 14.11 7.64
N VAL A 26 -9.80 13.04 7.37
CA VAL A 26 -10.30 11.69 7.11
C VAL A 26 -10.25 10.84 8.37
N LEU A 27 -9.18 10.98 9.17
CA LEU A 27 -9.00 10.26 10.43
C LEU A 27 -8.82 11.26 11.56
N ARG A 28 -9.55 11.03 12.68
CA ARG A 28 -9.44 11.82 13.90
C ARG A 28 -9.18 10.89 15.07
N ASP A 29 -8.06 11.10 15.76
CA ASP A 29 -7.69 10.43 17.01
C ASP A 29 -7.89 8.90 16.95
N VAL A 30 -7.45 8.29 15.85
CA VAL A 30 -7.63 6.86 15.63
C VAL A 30 -6.53 6.08 16.33
N SER A 31 -6.97 5.15 17.19
CA SER A 31 -6.08 4.18 17.83
C SER A 31 -6.54 2.78 17.49
N LEU A 32 -5.59 1.91 17.16
CA LEU A 32 -5.88 0.50 16.90
C LEU A 32 -4.68 -0.37 17.26
N TYR A 33 -4.95 -1.64 17.47
CA TYR A 33 -3.94 -2.65 17.74
C TYR A 33 -4.28 -3.93 16.99
N ALA A 34 -3.31 -4.46 16.28
CA ALA A 34 -3.43 -5.73 15.56
C ALA A 34 -2.26 -6.64 15.88
N LYS A 35 -2.55 -7.86 16.31
CA LYS A 35 -1.54 -8.89 16.56
C LYS A 35 -1.20 -9.66 15.28
N PRO A 36 0.00 -10.25 15.19
CA PRO A 36 0.36 -11.13 14.08
C PRO A 36 -0.69 -12.20 13.84
N GLY A 37 -1.05 -12.41 12.57
CA GLY A 37 -2.05 -13.42 12.18
C GLY A 37 -3.51 -13.04 12.48
N GLN A 38 -3.76 -11.91 13.13
CA GLN A 38 -5.10 -11.44 13.40
C GLN A 38 -5.69 -10.77 12.15
N LYS A 39 -6.89 -11.19 11.77
CA LYS A 39 -7.66 -10.51 10.72
C LYS A 39 -8.46 -9.39 11.34
N ILE A 40 -8.23 -8.16 10.89
CA ILE A 40 -9.01 -7.00 11.32
C ILE A 40 -9.95 -6.61 10.20
N ALA A 41 -11.25 -6.61 10.51
CA ALA A 41 -12.25 -6.04 9.65
C ALA A 41 -12.54 -4.61 10.12
N PHE A 42 -12.23 -3.64 9.27
CA PHE A 42 -12.66 -2.27 9.49
C PHE A 42 -14.11 -2.12 9.05
N VAL A 43 -15.00 -1.80 9.97
CA VAL A 43 -16.41 -1.60 9.70
C VAL A 43 -16.71 -0.10 9.76
N GLY A 44 -17.21 0.45 8.69
CA GLY A 44 -17.57 1.87 8.62
C GLY A 44 -18.48 2.16 7.43
N SER A 45 -19.21 3.27 7.51
CA SER A 45 -20.17 3.71 6.48
C SER A 45 -19.53 4.11 5.16
N THR A 46 -18.23 4.42 5.14
CA THR A 46 -17.48 4.74 3.92
C THR A 46 -16.20 3.91 3.86
N GLY A 47 -15.82 3.46 2.66
CA GLY A 47 -14.56 2.75 2.44
C GLY A 47 -13.31 3.63 2.60
N ALA A 48 -13.47 4.95 2.61
CA ALA A 48 -12.37 5.92 2.62
C ALA A 48 -11.45 5.77 3.85
N GLY A 49 -12.01 5.61 5.05
CA GLY A 49 -11.21 5.47 6.27
C GLY A 49 -10.38 4.17 6.30
N LYS A 50 -10.92 3.08 5.76
CA LYS A 50 -10.23 1.77 5.69
C LYS A 50 -9.00 1.85 4.78
N THR A 51 -9.18 2.38 3.59
CA THR A 51 -8.11 2.54 2.61
C THR A 51 -7.07 3.52 3.12
N THR A 52 -7.48 4.60 3.79
CA THR A 52 -6.57 5.56 4.42
C THR A 52 -5.70 4.90 5.47
N ILE A 53 -6.25 4.09 6.37
CA ILE A 53 -5.47 3.36 7.38
C ILE A 53 -4.43 2.47 6.71
N THR A 54 -4.81 1.72 5.69
CA THR A 54 -3.90 0.87 4.92
C THR A 54 -2.79 1.67 4.28
N ASN A 55 -3.10 2.82 3.69
CA ASN A 55 -2.11 3.70 3.06
C ASN A 55 -1.12 4.29 4.07
N LEU A 56 -1.57 4.63 5.26
CA LEU A 56 -0.70 5.14 6.33
C LEU A 56 0.24 4.04 6.85
N ILE A 57 -0.26 2.82 7.04
CA ILE A 57 0.55 1.68 7.46
C ILE A 57 1.62 1.35 6.40
N ASN A 58 1.29 1.46 5.12
CA ASN A 58 2.24 1.28 4.01
C ASN A 58 3.16 2.50 3.79
N ARG A 59 2.96 3.58 4.54
CA ARG A 59 3.70 4.83 4.40
C ARG A 59 3.65 5.44 3.00
N PHE A 60 2.48 5.39 2.37
CA PHE A 60 2.24 6.19 1.15
C PHE A 60 2.09 7.67 1.48
N TYR A 61 1.70 7.97 2.71
CA TYR A 61 1.59 9.32 3.26
C TYR A 61 2.18 9.34 4.67
N ASP A 62 2.75 10.47 5.04
CA ASP A 62 3.24 10.70 6.40
C ASP A 62 2.14 11.31 7.27
N ILE A 63 2.12 10.92 8.55
CA ILE A 63 1.21 11.49 9.54
C ILE A 63 1.86 12.67 10.24
N ALA A 64 1.07 13.72 10.52
CA ALA A 64 1.52 14.87 11.30
C ALA A 64 1.44 14.60 12.80
N ASP A 65 0.37 13.95 13.24
CA ASP A 65 0.09 13.66 14.64
C ASP A 65 -0.11 12.16 14.87
N GLY A 66 0.31 11.71 16.05
CA GLY A 66 0.19 10.32 16.44
C GLY A 66 1.43 9.49 16.12
N LYS A 67 1.33 8.20 16.36
CA LYS A 67 2.40 7.23 16.09
C LYS A 67 1.85 5.95 15.50
N ILE A 68 2.58 5.38 14.57
CA ILE A 68 2.32 4.04 14.06
C ILE A 68 3.56 3.21 14.31
N ARG A 69 3.39 2.08 14.99
CA ARG A 69 4.46 1.13 15.27
C ARG A 69 4.18 -0.21 14.62
N TYR A 70 5.21 -0.79 14.06
CA TYR A 70 5.21 -2.16 13.55
C TYR A 70 6.22 -2.97 14.35
N ASP A 71 5.76 -4.01 15.03
CA ASP A 71 6.58 -4.81 15.98
C ASP A 71 7.27 -3.95 17.04
N GLY A 72 6.59 -2.93 17.56
CA GLY A 72 7.13 -2.00 18.55
C GLY A 72 8.08 -0.95 18.00
N ILE A 73 8.38 -0.97 16.71
CA ILE A 73 9.28 -0.02 16.05
C ILE A 73 8.45 1.04 15.33
N ASN A 74 8.77 2.31 15.51
CA ASN A 74 8.14 3.38 14.74
C ASN A 74 8.37 3.12 13.24
N ILE A 75 7.29 3.07 12.45
CA ILE A 75 7.37 2.74 11.02
C ILE A 75 8.29 3.69 10.25
N ASN A 76 8.49 4.92 10.72
CA ASN A 76 9.41 5.87 10.10
C ASN A 76 10.88 5.43 10.20
N LYS A 77 11.21 4.51 11.10
CA LYS A 77 12.55 3.95 11.27
C LYS A 77 12.78 2.67 10.46
N ILE A 78 11.75 2.14 9.82
CA ILE A 78 11.84 0.95 8.98
C ILE A 78 12.03 1.39 7.54
N LYS A 79 12.90 0.72 6.79
CA LYS A 79 13.02 0.98 5.34
C LYS A 79 11.69 0.69 4.67
N LYS A 80 11.22 1.62 3.83
CA LYS A 80 9.91 1.50 3.14
C LYS A 80 9.78 0.20 2.36
N ALA A 81 10.84 -0.22 1.68
CA ALA A 81 10.82 -1.47 0.92
C ALA A 81 10.60 -2.70 1.81
N ASP A 82 11.24 -2.75 2.97
CA ASP A 82 11.10 -3.87 3.92
C ASP A 82 9.73 -3.86 4.58
N LEU A 83 9.25 -2.68 4.98
CA LEU A 83 7.91 -2.51 5.54
C LEU A 83 6.84 -3.01 4.57
N ARG A 84 6.87 -2.56 3.34
CA ARG A 84 5.87 -2.91 2.31
C ARG A 84 5.94 -4.36 1.91
N ARG A 85 7.13 -4.94 1.84
CA ARG A 85 7.30 -6.37 1.58
C ARG A 85 6.67 -7.21 2.68
N SER A 86 6.84 -6.83 3.94
CA SER A 86 6.24 -7.51 5.08
C SER A 86 4.71 -7.35 5.09
N LEU A 87 4.20 -6.15 4.81
CA LEU A 87 2.77 -5.86 4.75
C LEU A 87 2.08 -6.46 3.53
N GLY A 88 2.78 -6.67 2.44
CA GLY A 88 2.26 -7.35 1.24
C GLY A 88 1.70 -8.74 1.55
N ILE A 89 2.18 -9.39 2.60
CA ILE A 89 1.65 -10.66 3.11
C ILE A 89 0.29 -10.45 3.79
N VAL A 90 0.02 -9.26 4.33
CA VAL A 90 -1.20 -8.91 5.08
C VAL A 90 -2.32 -8.43 4.13
N LEU A 91 -1.96 -7.81 3.00
CA LEU A 91 -2.90 -7.34 1.98
C LEU A 91 -3.24 -8.49 1.02
N GLN A 92 -4.07 -9.43 1.46
CA GLN A 92 -4.25 -10.74 0.82
C GLN A 92 -5.07 -10.76 -0.48
N ASP A 93 -5.53 -9.66 -1.04
CA ASP A 93 -6.25 -9.66 -2.31
C ASP A 93 -5.38 -9.19 -3.47
N THR A 94 -4.57 -10.11 -3.97
CA THR A 94 -3.74 -9.90 -5.16
C THR A 94 -4.40 -10.46 -6.42
N ASN A 95 -5.69 -10.20 -6.61
CA ASN A 95 -6.40 -10.64 -7.80
C ASN A 95 -5.98 -9.80 -9.01
N LEU A 96 -4.89 -10.20 -9.65
CA LEU A 96 -4.46 -9.64 -10.93
C LEU A 96 -5.23 -10.33 -12.05
N PHE A 97 -5.74 -9.55 -12.99
CA PHE A 97 -6.46 -10.08 -14.14
C PHE A 97 -5.59 -10.10 -15.40
N THR A 98 -6.01 -10.89 -16.38
CA THR A 98 -5.37 -10.90 -17.70
C THR A 98 -5.53 -9.53 -18.35
N GLY A 99 -4.41 -8.84 -18.55
CA GLY A 99 -4.34 -7.48 -19.04
C GLY A 99 -2.94 -6.93 -18.82
N THR A 100 -2.71 -5.69 -19.17
CA THR A 100 -1.41 -5.06 -18.95
C THR A 100 -1.18 -4.74 -17.47
N ILE A 101 0.08 -4.53 -17.09
CA ILE A 101 0.42 -4.03 -15.75
C ILE A 101 -0.28 -2.69 -15.50
N MET A 102 -0.28 -1.78 -16.48
CA MET A 102 -0.95 -0.49 -16.36
C MET A 102 -2.45 -0.64 -16.08
N GLU A 103 -3.14 -1.50 -16.82
CA GLU A 103 -4.56 -1.77 -16.59
C GLU A 103 -4.84 -2.34 -15.20
N ASN A 104 -3.98 -3.24 -14.73
CA ASN A 104 -4.09 -3.83 -13.40
C ASN A 104 -3.93 -2.78 -12.29
N ILE A 105 -3.00 -1.86 -12.42
CA ILE A 105 -2.82 -0.75 -11.48
C ILE A 105 -4.02 0.19 -11.54
N ARG A 106 -4.43 0.59 -12.73
CA ARG A 106 -5.56 1.50 -12.97
C ARG A 106 -6.89 0.96 -12.46
N TYR A 107 -7.01 -0.35 -12.31
CA TYR A 107 -8.23 -0.97 -11.77
C TYR A 107 -8.60 -0.44 -10.37
N GLY A 108 -7.63 0.06 -9.62
CA GLY A 108 -7.90 0.73 -8.35
C GLY A 108 -8.73 2.00 -8.48
N ARG A 109 -8.55 2.74 -9.59
CA ARG A 109 -9.35 3.92 -9.94
C ARG A 109 -9.34 4.12 -11.46
N LEU A 110 -10.44 3.77 -12.11
CA LEU A 110 -10.50 3.65 -13.56
C LEU A 110 -10.25 4.96 -14.33
N ASP A 111 -10.47 6.11 -13.71
CA ASP A 111 -10.21 7.42 -14.30
C ASP A 111 -8.80 7.96 -14.00
N ALA A 112 -7.95 7.17 -13.37
CA ALA A 112 -6.56 7.56 -13.12
C ALA A 112 -5.78 7.71 -14.43
N THR A 113 -4.94 8.75 -14.50
CA THR A 113 -4.03 8.96 -15.63
C THR A 113 -2.87 7.96 -15.59
N ASP A 114 -2.15 7.80 -16.69
CA ASP A 114 -0.94 6.99 -16.72
C ASP A 114 0.09 7.48 -15.72
N GLU A 115 0.26 8.79 -15.61
CA GLU A 115 1.18 9.42 -14.66
C GLU A 115 0.83 9.08 -13.21
N GLU A 116 -0.45 9.14 -12.85
CA GLU A 116 -0.93 8.79 -11.51
C GLU A 116 -0.67 7.31 -11.20
N CYS A 117 -0.87 6.43 -12.17
CA CYS A 117 -0.57 5.00 -12.04
C CYS A 117 0.93 4.75 -11.86
N ILE A 118 1.78 5.46 -12.61
CA ILE A 118 3.23 5.36 -12.52
C ILE A 118 3.72 5.88 -11.15
N GLU A 119 3.18 7.01 -10.68
CA GLU A 119 3.51 7.53 -9.35
C GLU A 119 3.10 6.55 -8.24
N ALA A 120 1.94 5.92 -8.37
CA ALA A 120 1.50 4.87 -7.45
C ALA A 120 2.44 3.66 -7.46
N ALA A 121 2.92 3.27 -8.65
CA ALA A 121 3.91 2.19 -8.78
C ALA A 121 5.25 2.55 -8.14
N LYS A 122 5.69 3.79 -8.25
CA LYS A 122 6.90 4.29 -7.57
C LYS A 122 6.75 4.27 -6.07
N LEU A 123 5.62 4.72 -5.55
CA LEU A 123 5.31 4.67 -4.12
C LEU A 123 5.35 3.24 -3.58
N ALA A 124 4.87 2.29 -4.37
CA ALA A 124 4.86 0.87 -4.03
C ALA A 124 6.20 0.16 -4.28
N TYR A 125 7.21 0.85 -4.80
CA TYR A 125 8.48 0.27 -5.27
C TYR A 125 8.29 -0.78 -6.37
N ALA A 126 7.21 -0.70 -7.14
CA ALA A 126 6.96 -1.56 -8.29
C ALA A 126 7.63 -1.05 -9.57
N ASP A 127 7.82 0.26 -9.70
CA ASP A 127 8.36 0.88 -10.91
C ASP A 127 9.74 0.33 -11.30
N GLU A 128 10.58 -0.01 -10.32
CA GLU A 128 11.92 -0.52 -10.58
C GLU A 128 11.88 -1.83 -11.39
N PHE A 129 11.07 -2.82 -10.99
CA PHE A 129 11.00 -4.05 -11.74
C PHE A 129 10.22 -3.88 -13.05
N ILE A 130 9.15 -3.07 -13.04
CA ILE A 130 8.35 -2.81 -14.25
C ILE A 130 9.21 -2.21 -15.35
N SER A 131 10.04 -1.21 -15.00
CA SER A 131 10.92 -0.53 -15.96
C SER A 131 11.98 -1.45 -16.57
N LYS A 132 12.32 -2.54 -15.90
CA LYS A 132 13.28 -3.55 -16.39
C LYS A 132 12.64 -4.58 -17.33
N LEU A 133 11.32 -4.66 -17.39
CA LEU A 133 10.61 -5.56 -18.29
C LEU A 133 10.70 -5.02 -19.74
N PRO A 134 10.82 -5.89 -20.75
CA PRO A 134 10.92 -5.46 -22.16
C PRO A 134 9.78 -4.53 -22.58
N ASP A 135 8.56 -4.80 -22.15
CA ASP A 135 7.37 -4.02 -22.49
C ASP A 135 6.93 -3.05 -21.37
N GLY A 136 7.71 -2.95 -20.28
CA GLY A 136 7.43 -2.04 -19.18
C GLY A 136 6.00 -2.16 -18.66
N TYR A 137 5.30 -1.05 -18.54
CA TYR A 137 3.90 -1.00 -18.10
C TYR A 137 2.91 -1.67 -19.05
N ASN A 138 3.30 -1.88 -20.31
CA ASN A 138 2.50 -2.59 -21.31
C ASN A 138 2.72 -4.10 -21.27
N THR A 139 3.49 -4.61 -20.33
CA THR A 139 3.68 -6.04 -20.12
C THR A 139 2.34 -6.71 -19.84
N MET A 140 1.99 -7.71 -20.64
CA MET A 140 0.76 -8.47 -20.47
C MET A 140 0.89 -9.45 -19.32
N LEU A 141 -0.02 -9.37 -18.36
CA LEU A 141 -0.13 -10.35 -17.28
C LEU A 141 -1.06 -11.49 -17.70
N ILE A 142 -0.66 -12.70 -17.35
CA ILE A 142 -1.40 -13.92 -17.66
C ILE A 142 -1.96 -14.48 -16.36
N ALA A 143 -3.22 -14.88 -16.32
CA ALA A 143 -3.88 -15.62 -15.24
C ALA A 143 -3.30 -15.32 -13.83
N ASP A 144 -3.84 -14.34 -13.13
CA ASP A 144 -3.41 -13.90 -11.79
C ASP A 144 -1.94 -13.44 -11.69
N GLY A 145 -1.34 -13.04 -12.82
CA GLY A 145 0.06 -12.61 -12.84
C GLY A 145 1.04 -13.78 -12.73
N ALA A 146 0.70 -14.94 -13.26
CA ALA A 146 1.53 -16.16 -13.19
C ALA A 146 2.95 -15.98 -13.78
N ASN A 147 3.15 -15.02 -14.68
CA ASN A 147 4.45 -14.65 -15.23
C ASN A 147 5.29 -13.72 -14.34
N LEU A 148 4.78 -13.35 -13.17
CA LEU A 148 5.49 -12.56 -12.17
C LEU A 148 5.78 -13.38 -10.91
N SER A 149 6.82 -12.97 -10.16
CA SER A 149 7.06 -13.54 -8.84
C SER A 149 5.95 -13.14 -7.87
N GLN A 150 5.79 -13.87 -6.76
CA GLN A 150 4.82 -13.52 -5.73
C GLN A 150 5.07 -12.12 -5.15
N GLY A 151 6.34 -11.76 -4.91
CA GLY A 151 6.71 -10.44 -4.43
C GLY A 151 6.32 -9.33 -5.41
N GLN A 152 6.55 -9.55 -6.71
CA GLN A 152 6.17 -8.59 -7.76
C GLN A 152 4.65 -8.42 -7.83
N ARG A 153 3.89 -9.51 -7.74
CA ARG A 153 2.41 -9.44 -7.69
C ARG A 153 1.92 -8.64 -6.49
N GLN A 154 2.54 -8.82 -5.32
CA GLN A 154 2.21 -8.05 -4.12
C GLN A 154 2.46 -6.55 -4.33
N LEU A 155 3.58 -6.18 -4.93
CA LEU A 155 3.89 -4.77 -5.22
C LEU A 155 2.84 -4.14 -6.15
N LEU A 156 2.34 -4.89 -7.14
CA LEU A 156 1.26 -4.40 -8.01
C LEU A 156 -0.05 -4.20 -7.25
N SER A 157 -0.37 -5.07 -6.31
CA SER A 157 -1.55 -4.90 -5.45
C SER A 157 -1.45 -3.66 -4.58
N ILE A 158 -0.26 -3.37 -4.06
CA ILE A 158 0.01 -2.15 -3.30
C ILE A 158 -0.14 -0.91 -4.19
N ALA A 159 0.39 -0.94 -5.41
CA ALA A 159 0.25 0.14 -6.38
C ALA A 159 -1.22 0.39 -6.74
N ARG A 160 -2.01 -0.67 -6.94
CA ARG A 160 -3.46 -0.58 -7.17
C ARG A 160 -4.17 0.12 -6.00
N ALA A 161 -3.85 -0.27 -4.76
CA ALA A 161 -4.41 0.35 -3.57
C ALA A 161 -4.02 1.83 -3.46
N ALA A 162 -2.78 2.17 -3.78
CA ALA A 162 -2.28 3.54 -3.75
C ALA A 162 -3.02 4.43 -4.77
N VAL A 163 -3.27 3.94 -5.98
CA VAL A 163 -3.99 4.70 -7.00
C VAL A 163 -5.46 4.86 -6.65
N ALA A 164 -6.06 3.86 -5.99
CA ALA A 164 -7.47 3.90 -5.59
C ALA A 164 -7.77 5.07 -4.64
N ASP A 165 -6.81 5.44 -3.81
CA ASP A 165 -6.99 6.42 -2.74
C ASP A 165 -6.21 7.73 -2.99
N ALA A 166 -5.62 7.88 -4.17
CA ALA A 166 -4.96 9.13 -4.53
C ALA A 166 -5.97 10.27 -4.56
N PRO A 167 -5.70 11.42 -3.92
CA PRO A 167 -6.57 12.58 -4.06
C PRO A 167 -6.61 12.99 -5.53
N VAL A 168 -7.81 13.24 -6.02
CA VAL A 168 -7.99 13.80 -7.38
C VAL A 168 -7.35 15.18 -7.36
N MET A 169 -6.25 15.33 -8.07
CA MET A 169 -5.63 16.65 -8.28
C MET A 169 -6.40 17.42 -9.34
#